data_a7865ad6698f649eee0d43c2daa7e9a5
#
_entry.id   a7865ad6698f649eee0d43c2daa7e9a5
#
_cell.length_a   1.000
_cell.length_b   1.000
_cell.length_c   1.000
_cell.angle_alpha   90.00
_cell.angle_beta   90.00
_cell.angle_gamma   90.00
#
_symmetry.space_group_name_H-M   'P 1'
#
loop_
_entity.id
_entity.type
_entity.pdbx_description
1 polymer ?
#
loop_
_entity_poly.entity_id
_entity_poly.type
_entity_poly.pdbx_seq_one_letter_code
_entity_poly.pdbx_strand_id
1 'polypeptide(L)'
;DRGVLNAFDKLGFKYVYDPNITGFTGKFSASGHCIIVRREEDDCIYHELGHFVAWIAGNVDYQREWEAIYDKEKSKVTFYNKGYVTQNPREYFADAYKDYVLHRSSLSSTRPLTYKYVKAAVAKVNSMTSADFEKMHKMYDAIWNKYDA
;
A
#
# COMPACT_ATOMS: atom_id res chain seq x y z
N ASP A 1 -11.04 3.16 1.93
CA ASP A 1 -11.52 3.85 0.75
C ASP A 1 -12.17 2.86 -0.23
N ARG A 2 -13.37 3.20 -0.75
CA ARG A 2 -14.15 2.30 -1.62
C ARG A 2 -13.43 1.97 -2.92
N GLY A 3 -12.76 2.94 -3.53
CA GLY A 3 -12.04 2.72 -4.78
C GLY A 3 -10.88 1.75 -4.62
N VAL A 4 -10.16 1.85 -3.52
CA VAL A 4 -9.06 0.93 -3.18
C VAL A 4 -9.59 -0.47 -2.99
N LEU A 5 -10.66 -0.64 -2.20
CA LEU A 5 -11.28 -1.96 -1.96
C LEU A 5 -11.87 -2.55 -3.24
N ASN A 6 -12.47 -1.72 -4.08
CA ASN A 6 -12.98 -2.14 -5.38
C ASN A 6 -11.86 -2.64 -6.29
N ALA A 7 -10.75 -1.92 -6.36
CA ALA A 7 -9.58 -2.33 -7.14
C ALA A 7 -9.00 -3.66 -6.62
N PHE A 8 -8.89 -3.79 -5.31
CA PHE A 8 -8.42 -5.00 -4.65
C PHE A 8 -9.27 -6.22 -5.06
N ASP A 9 -10.59 -6.07 -4.99
CA ASP A 9 -11.54 -7.11 -5.36
C ASP A 9 -11.50 -7.42 -6.87
N LYS A 10 -11.54 -6.39 -7.70
CA LYS A 10 -11.56 -6.53 -9.18
C LYS A 10 -10.30 -7.21 -9.71
N LEU A 11 -9.16 -7.02 -9.05
CA LEU A 11 -7.91 -7.67 -9.44
C LEU A 11 -7.72 -9.06 -8.83
N GLY A 12 -8.73 -9.57 -8.12
CA GLY A 12 -8.70 -10.91 -7.57
C GLY A 12 -7.84 -11.08 -6.32
N PHE A 13 -7.53 -9.98 -5.64
CA PHE A 13 -6.79 -10.04 -4.38
C PHE A 13 -7.68 -10.53 -3.25
N LYS A 14 -7.07 -11.17 -2.27
CA LYS A 14 -7.76 -11.73 -1.09
C LYS A 14 -7.00 -11.43 0.19
N TYR A 15 -7.75 -11.36 1.29
CA TYR A 15 -7.18 -11.34 2.63
C TYR A 15 -7.03 -12.77 3.11
N VAL A 16 -5.86 -13.10 3.62
CA VAL A 16 -5.57 -14.42 4.18
C VAL A 16 -5.21 -14.24 5.65
N TYR A 17 -5.99 -14.89 6.52
CA TYR A 17 -5.69 -14.94 7.94
C TYR A 17 -4.87 -16.20 8.21
N ASP A 18 -3.66 -16.04 8.72
CA ASP A 18 -2.78 -17.16 9.10
C ASP A 18 -2.12 -16.85 10.44
N PRO A 19 -2.63 -17.44 11.54
CA PRO A 19 -2.09 -17.18 12.88
C PRO A 19 -0.71 -17.79 13.09
N ASN A 20 -0.26 -18.64 12.19
CA ASN A 20 1.01 -19.38 12.32
C ASN A 20 2.17 -18.74 11.55
N ILE A 21 1.94 -17.63 10.86
CA ILE A 21 3.04 -16.95 10.16
C ILE A 21 4.08 -16.43 11.16
N THR A 22 5.36 -16.51 10.78
CA THR A 22 6.49 -16.06 11.60
C THR A 22 7.29 -15.01 10.84
N GLY A 23 7.97 -14.14 11.57
CA GLY A 23 8.86 -13.14 11.00
C GLY A 23 8.18 -11.82 10.62
N PHE A 24 6.84 -11.78 10.53
CA PHE A 24 6.09 -10.56 10.23
C PHE A 24 4.65 -10.65 10.77
N THR A 25 4.00 -9.51 10.99
CA THR A 25 2.59 -9.44 11.43
C THR A 25 1.63 -9.39 10.26
N GLY A 26 2.10 -8.89 9.10
CA GLY A 26 1.35 -8.84 7.87
C GLY A 26 2.30 -8.80 6.68
N LYS A 27 1.80 -9.17 5.52
CA LYS A 27 2.55 -9.17 4.26
C LYS A 27 1.63 -8.90 3.08
N PHE A 28 2.09 -8.04 2.16
CA PHE A 28 1.48 -7.86 0.84
C PHE A 28 2.26 -8.70 -0.17
N SER A 29 1.54 -9.50 -0.98
CA SER A 29 2.13 -10.28 -2.07
C SER A 29 1.42 -9.96 -3.38
N ALA A 30 2.12 -9.25 -4.27
CA ALA A 30 1.59 -8.94 -5.60
C ALA A 30 1.42 -10.22 -6.43
N SER A 31 2.44 -11.08 -6.47
CA SER A 31 2.40 -12.33 -7.22
C SER A 31 1.37 -13.32 -6.67
N GLY A 32 1.18 -13.35 -5.36
CA GLY A 32 0.20 -14.20 -4.70
C GLY A 32 -1.22 -13.65 -4.70
N HIS A 33 -1.43 -12.42 -5.18
CA HIS A 33 -2.72 -11.72 -5.15
C HIS A 33 -3.35 -11.71 -3.76
N CYS A 34 -2.57 -11.44 -2.71
CA CYS A 34 -3.11 -11.49 -1.36
C CYS A 34 -2.41 -10.54 -0.38
N ILE A 35 -3.13 -10.26 0.68
CA ILE A 35 -2.59 -9.70 1.91
C ILE A 35 -2.75 -10.79 2.96
N ILE A 36 -1.65 -11.15 3.63
CA ILE A 36 -1.63 -12.13 4.69
C ILE A 36 -1.51 -11.40 6.00
N VAL A 37 -2.38 -11.70 6.96
CA VAL A 37 -2.35 -11.10 8.30
C VAL A 37 -2.33 -12.18 9.35
N ARG A 38 -1.59 -11.95 10.43
CA ARG A 38 -1.46 -12.87 11.55
C ARG A 38 -2.62 -12.76 12.53
N ARG A 39 -3.25 -11.58 12.60
CA ARG A 39 -4.40 -11.30 13.46
C ARG A 39 -5.51 -10.66 12.64
N GLU A 40 -6.75 -11.11 12.81
CA GLU A 40 -7.89 -10.61 12.06
C GLU A 40 -8.21 -9.14 12.32
N GLU A 41 -7.95 -8.66 13.56
CA GLU A 41 -8.32 -7.31 14.01
C GLU A 41 -7.11 -6.37 14.08
N ASP A 42 -6.03 -6.67 13.39
CA ASP A 42 -4.83 -5.84 13.44
C ASP A 42 -4.86 -4.74 12.38
N ASP A 43 -4.53 -3.51 12.80
CA ASP A 43 -4.41 -2.35 11.91
C ASP A 43 -3.32 -2.51 10.86
N CYS A 44 -2.47 -3.52 10.96
CA CYS A 44 -1.44 -3.81 9.97
C CYS A 44 -2.03 -4.04 8.57
N ILE A 45 -3.30 -4.43 8.48
CA ILE A 45 -3.99 -4.58 7.20
C ILE A 45 -3.97 -3.28 6.39
N TYR A 46 -4.09 -2.12 7.03
CA TYR A 46 -4.05 -0.83 6.34
C TYR A 46 -2.64 -0.52 5.82
N HIS A 47 -1.61 -0.92 6.55
CA HIS A 47 -0.22 -0.82 6.10
C HIS A 47 -0.02 -1.69 4.84
N GLU A 48 -0.49 -2.94 4.86
CA GLU A 48 -0.37 -3.83 3.71
C GLU A 48 -1.19 -3.34 2.51
N LEU A 49 -2.38 -2.77 2.76
CA LEU A 49 -3.16 -2.09 1.72
C LEU A 49 -2.39 -0.90 1.13
N GLY A 50 -1.57 -0.23 1.94
CA GLY A 50 -0.71 0.84 1.46
C GLY A 50 0.29 0.36 0.41
N HIS A 51 0.88 -0.82 0.60
CA HIS A 51 1.73 -1.46 -0.41
C HIS A 51 0.94 -1.78 -1.68
N PHE A 52 -0.29 -2.25 -1.54
CA PHE A 52 -1.17 -2.49 -2.69
C PHE A 52 -1.45 -1.21 -3.45
N VAL A 53 -1.80 -0.12 -2.77
CA VAL A 53 -2.05 1.19 -3.40
C VAL A 53 -0.82 1.67 -4.16
N ALA A 54 0.36 1.59 -3.54
CA ALA A 54 1.61 1.99 -4.19
C ALA A 54 1.85 1.21 -5.47
N TRP A 55 1.66 -0.09 -5.42
CA TRP A 55 1.85 -0.99 -6.55
C TRP A 55 0.86 -0.71 -7.68
N ILE A 56 -0.44 -0.65 -7.37
CA ILE A 56 -1.50 -0.48 -8.38
C ILE A 56 -1.46 0.93 -9.01
N ALA A 57 -1.02 1.93 -8.27
CA ALA A 57 -0.86 3.29 -8.77
C ALA A 57 0.37 3.48 -9.67
N GLY A 58 1.18 2.43 -9.86
CA GLY A 58 2.33 2.45 -10.74
C GLY A 58 3.68 2.48 -10.01
N ASN A 59 3.79 1.77 -8.89
CA ASN A 59 5.00 1.73 -8.06
C ASN A 59 5.44 3.13 -7.61
N VAL A 60 4.48 3.90 -7.15
CA VAL A 60 4.70 5.31 -6.77
C VAL A 60 5.65 5.48 -5.58
N ASP A 61 5.84 4.43 -4.80
CA ASP A 61 6.79 4.39 -3.67
C ASP A 61 8.25 4.22 -4.09
N TYR A 62 8.51 3.98 -5.38
CA TYR A 62 9.85 3.91 -5.97
C TYR A 62 10.24 5.17 -6.74
N GLN A 63 9.38 6.21 -6.79
CA GLN A 63 9.64 7.43 -7.54
C GLN A 63 10.57 8.37 -6.78
N ARG A 64 11.41 9.12 -7.51
CA ARG A 64 12.34 10.10 -6.92
C ARG A 64 11.62 11.20 -6.13
N GLU A 65 10.49 11.64 -6.63
CA GLU A 65 9.64 12.62 -5.94
C GLU A 65 9.26 12.12 -4.55
N TRP A 66 8.88 10.84 -4.45
CA TRP A 66 8.52 10.24 -3.17
C TRP A 66 9.73 10.13 -2.22
N GLU A 67 10.88 9.75 -2.75
CA GLU A 67 12.12 9.68 -1.94
C GLU A 67 12.47 11.04 -1.34
N ALA A 68 12.28 12.14 -2.10
CA ALA A 68 12.52 13.50 -1.62
C ALA A 68 11.55 13.88 -0.50
N ILE A 69 10.28 13.51 -0.62
CA ILE A 69 9.25 13.72 0.42
C ILE A 69 9.59 12.92 1.67
N TYR A 70 9.98 11.66 1.49
CA TYR A 70 10.42 10.77 2.57
C TYR A 70 11.58 11.40 3.36
N ASP A 71 12.62 11.82 2.67
CA ASP A 71 13.79 12.44 3.32
C ASP A 71 13.40 13.69 4.11
N LYS A 72 12.46 14.47 3.60
CA LYS A 72 12.06 15.74 4.22
C LYS A 72 11.13 15.56 5.41
N GLU A 73 10.22 14.59 5.38
CA GLU A 73 9.15 14.49 6.38
C GLU A 73 9.24 13.28 7.31
N LYS A 74 10.11 12.30 7.06
CA LYS A 74 10.22 11.09 7.89
C LYS A 74 10.53 11.39 9.36
N SER A 75 11.28 12.44 9.65
CA SER A 75 11.63 12.82 11.02
C SER A 75 10.43 13.24 11.86
N LYS A 76 9.33 13.60 11.22
CA LYS A 76 8.09 14.05 11.88
C LYS A 76 7.19 12.88 12.33
N VAL A 77 7.54 11.64 12.01
CA VAL A 77 6.84 10.46 12.51
C VAL A 77 7.10 10.31 14.00
N THR A 78 6.04 10.14 14.79
CA THR A 78 6.13 10.10 16.26
C THR A 78 5.69 8.78 16.88
N PHE A 79 5.44 7.74 16.07
CA PHE A 79 4.96 6.45 16.55
C PHE A 79 6.11 5.64 17.17
N TYR A 80 5.75 4.70 18.07
CA TYR A 80 6.74 3.84 18.72
C TYR A 80 7.49 2.94 17.72
N ASN A 81 6.87 2.60 16.58
CA ASN A 81 7.50 1.80 15.53
C ASN A 81 8.19 2.66 14.45
N LYS A 82 8.58 3.90 14.78
CA LYS A 82 9.22 4.84 13.86
C LYS A 82 10.39 4.23 13.09
N GLY A 83 11.24 3.47 13.78
CA GLY A 83 12.40 2.84 13.14
C GLY A 83 12.02 1.91 12.00
N TYR A 84 10.95 1.15 12.17
CA TYR A 84 10.44 0.25 11.13
C TYR A 84 9.83 1.02 9.96
N VAL A 85 8.91 1.94 10.25
CA VAL A 85 8.14 2.64 9.20
C VAL A 85 8.95 3.69 8.45
N THR A 86 10.10 4.10 8.99
CA THR A 86 10.99 5.05 8.32
C THR A 86 12.27 4.42 7.79
N GLN A 87 12.37 3.08 7.78
CA GLN A 87 13.57 2.38 7.34
C GLN A 87 13.85 2.54 5.84
N ASN A 88 12.80 2.72 5.03
CA ASN A 88 12.92 2.98 3.60
C ASN A 88 11.65 3.66 3.07
N PRO A 89 11.70 4.27 1.87
CA PRO A 89 10.53 4.98 1.31
C PRO A 89 9.29 4.12 1.11
N ARG A 90 9.45 2.83 0.86
CA ARG A 90 8.34 1.91 0.61
C ARG A 90 7.54 1.63 1.88
N GLU A 91 8.24 1.30 2.97
CA GLU A 91 7.58 1.12 4.27
C GLU A 91 6.95 2.41 4.76
N TYR A 92 7.62 3.54 4.51
CA TYR A 92 7.08 4.85 4.85
C TYR A 92 5.78 5.15 4.09
N PHE A 93 5.70 4.83 2.80
CA PHE A 93 4.47 5.02 2.02
C PHE A 93 3.33 4.16 2.57
N ALA A 94 3.59 2.89 2.84
CA ALA A 94 2.57 1.97 3.34
C ALA A 94 1.98 2.46 4.67
N ASP A 95 2.83 2.92 5.57
CA ASP A 95 2.38 3.44 6.86
C ASP A 95 1.71 4.81 6.72
N ALA A 96 2.17 5.63 5.77
CA ALA A 96 1.52 6.90 5.46
C ALA A 96 0.08 6.68 4.93
N TYR A 97 -0.13 5.65 4.13
CA TYR A 97 -1.48 5.27 3.70
C TYR A 97 -2.34 4.85 4.89
N LYS A 98 -1.80 4.09 5.82
CA LYS A 98 -2.48 3.73 7.06
C LYS A 98 -2.94 4.99 7.82
N ASP A 99 -2.04 5.98 7.96
CA ASP A 99 -2.38 7.25 8.59
C ASP A 99 -3.41 8.04 7.79
N TYR A 100 -3.33 7.97 6.46
CA TYR A 100 -4.33 8.60 5.58
C TYR A 100 -5.74 8.03 5.85
N VAL A 101 -5.85 6.75 6.13
CA VAL A 101 -7.13 6.10 6.46
C VAL A 101 -7.56 6.42 7.89
N LEU A 102 -6.67 6.25 8.87
CA LEU A 102 -7.00 6.29 10.30
C LEU A 102 -6.82 7.67 10.95
N HIS A 103 -5.86 8.47 10.46
CA HIS A 103 -5.44 9.73 11.10
C HIS A 103 -5.22 10.85 10.07
N ARG A 104 -6.19 11.03 9.18
CA ARG A 104 -6.07 11.93 8.02
C ARG A 104 -5.74 13.37 8.39
N SER A 105 -6.43 13.92 9.37
CA SER A 105 -6.23 15.32 9.80
C SER A 105 -4.84 15.53 10.38
N SER A 106 -4.37 14.60 11.19
CA SER A 106 -3.02 14.66 11.78
C SER A 106 -1.96 14.54 10.70
N LEU A 107 -2.12 13.63 9.74
CA LEU A 107 -1.21 13.47 8.62
C LEU A 107 -1.13 14.75 7.80
N SER A 108 -2.27 15.32 7.45
CA SER A 108 -2.36 16.56 6.67
C SER A 108 -1.67 17.74 7.34
N SER A 109 -1.81 17.87 8.65
CA SER A 109 -1.22 19.01 9.39
C SER A 109 0.26 18.83 9.71
N THR A 110 0.71 17.61 10.01
CA THR A 110 2.11 17.35 10.41
C THR A 110 3.02 17.00 9.25
N ARG A 111 2.48 16.36 8.22
CA ARG A 111 3.26 15.90 7.06
C ARG A 111 2.49 16.19 5.76
N PRO A 112 2.36 17.47 5.39
CA PRO A 112 1.48 17.87 4.28
C PRO A 112 1.93 17.36 2.91
N LEU A 113 3.23 17.22 2.65
CA LEU A 113 3.72 16.70 1.38
C LEU A 113 3.41 15.20 1.25
N THR A 114 3.59 14.46 2.33
CA THR A 114 3.22 13.04 2.43
C THR A 114 1.73 12.88 2.18
N TYR A 115 0.90 13.67 2.85
CA TYR A 115 -0.55 13.64 2.69
C TYR A 115 -0.96 13.85 1.23
N LYS A 116 -0.41 14.88 0.58
CA LYS A 116 -0.74 15.20 -0.82
C LYS A 116 -0.36 14.09 -1.77
N TYR A 117 0.80 13.48 -1.57
CA TYR A 117 1.29 12.41 -2.42
C TYR A 117 0.43 11.14 -2.31
N VAL A 118 0.14 10.73 -1.07
CA VAL A 118 -0.74 9.57 -0.81
C VAL A 118 -2.14 9.82 -1.36
N LYS A 119 -2.68 11.02 -1.14
CA LYS A 119 -3.99 11.41 -1.66
C LYS A 119 -4.05 11.31 -3.19
N ALA A 120 -3.00 11.74 -3.88
CA ALA A 120 -2.91 11.65 -5.33
C ALA A 120 -2.87 10.19 -5.80
N ALA A 121 -2.14 9.33 -5.12
CA ALA A 121 -2.09 7.89 -5.42
C ALA A 121 -3.48 7.25 -5.25
N VAL A 122 -4.17 7.55 -4.16
CA VAL A 122 -5.53 7.06 -3.91
C VAL A 122 -6.50 7.56 -4.98
N ALA A 123 -6.41 8.84 -5.37
CA ALA A 123 -7.23 9.41 -6.42
C ALA A 123 -7.01 8.70 -7.76
N LYS A 124 -5.76 8.34 -8.06
CA LYS A 124 -5.43 7.58 -9.28
C LYS A 124 -6.11 6.21 -9.27
N VAL A 125 -6.08 5.50 -8.15
CA VAL A 125 -6.77 4.21 -8.00
C VAL A 125 -8.27 4.38 -8.15
N ASN A 126 -8.85 5.41 -7.51
CA ASN A 126 -10.29 5.70 -7.59
C ASN A 126 -10.77 6.02 -9.01
N SER A 127 -9.89 6.52 -9.87
CA SER A 127 -10.22 6.85 -11.26
C SER A 127 -10.08 5.68 -12.22
N MET A 128 -9.58 4.53 -11.78
CA MET A 128 -9.39 3.36 -12.63
C MET A 128 -10.73 2.76 -13.05
N THR A 129 -10.80 2.36 -14.33
CA THR A 129 -11.99 1.79 -14.94
C THR A 129 -11.90 0.27 -15.03
N SER A 130 -13.03 -0.40 -15.35
CA SER A 130 -13.04 -1.84 -15.59
C SER A 130 -12.08 -2.23 -16.71
N ALA A 131 -11.92 -1.41 -17.74
CA ALA A 131 -10.98 -1.65 -18.83
C ALA A 131 -9.51 -1.62 -18.32
N ASP A 132 -9.21 -0.70 -17.40
CA ASP A 132 -7.89 -0.62 -16.77
C ASP A 132 -7.58 -1.90 -16.00
N PHE A 133 -8.53 -2.41 -15.22
CA PHE A 133 -8.37 -3.64 -14.45
C PHE A 133 -8.20 -4.86 -15.35
N GLU A 134 -8.96 -4.97 -16.43
CA GLU A 134 -8.81 -6.06 -17.40
C GLU A 134 -7.44 -6.04 -18.05
N LYS A 135 -6.96 -4.87 -18.44
CA LYS A 135 -5.63 -4.70 -19.04
C LYS A 135 -4.54 -5.13 -18.06
N MET A 136 -4.67 -4.75 -16.79
CA MET A 136 -3.71 -5.14 -15.75
C MET A 136 -3.73 -6.65 -15.51
N HIS A 137 -4.89 -7.27 -15.45
CA HIS A 137 -5.04 -8.71 -15.32
C HIS A 137 -4.29 -9.45 -16.43
N LYS A 138 -4.52 -9.09 -17.67
CA LYS A 138 -3.87 -9.72 -18.82
C LYS A 138 -2.36 -9.58 -18.76
N MET A 139 -1.87 -8.40 -18.40
CA MET A 139 -0.44 -8.12 -18.33
C MET A 139 0.23 -8.92 -17.20
N TYR A 140 -0.38 -8.93 -16.01
CA TYR A 140 0.19 -9.61 -14.85
C TYR A 140 0.07 -11.12 -14.96
N ASP A 141 -1.05 -11.64 -15.45
CA ASP A 141 -1.23 -13.08 -15.68
C ASP A 141 -0.19 -13.62 -16.66
N ALA A 142 0.08 -12.88 -17.73
CA ALA A 142 1.10 -13.26 -18.70
C ALA A 142 2.50 -13.31 -18.08
N ILE A 143 2.83 -12.37 -17.19
CA ILE A 143 4.11 -12.31 -16.49
C ILE A 143 4.21 -13.45 -15.47
N TRP A 144 3.19 -13.63 -14.64
CA TRP A 144 3.22 -14.62 -13.55
C TRP A 144 3.14 -16.05 -14.05
N ASN A 145 2.31 -16.33 -15.06
CA ASN A 145 2.25 -17.66 -15.67
C ASN A 145 3.59 -18.07 -16.28
N LYS A 146 4.36 -17.12 -16.73
CA LYS A 146 5.71 -17.36 -17.25
C LYS A 146 6.69 -17.79 -16.15
N TYR A 147 6.52 -17.26 -14.92
CA TYR A 147 7.39 -17.57 -13.79
C TYR A 147 6.92 -18.81 -13.01
N ASP A 148 5.63 -19.08 -13.03
CA ASP A 148 5.03 -20.25 -12.32
C ASP A 148 5.08 -21.53 -13.15
N ALA A 149 5.44 -21.43 -14.40
CA ALA A 149 5.67 -22.59 -15.25
C ALA A 149 7.08 -23.14 -15.02
#